data_3f194a94f21f6c8531d7b1e59e93aa1a
#
_entry.id   3f194a94f21f6c8531d7b1e59e93aa1a
#
_cell.length_a   1.000
_cell.length_b   1.000
_cell.length_c   1.000
_cell.angle_alpha   90.00
_cell.angle_beta   90.00
_cell.angle_gamma   90.00
#
_symmetry.space_group_name_H-M   'P 1'
#
loop_
_entity.id
_entity.type
_entity.pdbx_description
1 polymer ?
#
loop_
_entity_poly.entity_id
_entity_poly.type
_entity_poly.pdbx_seq_one_letter_code
_entity_poly.pdbx_strand_id
1 'polypeptide(L)' 'IHEAKHLLLNTTLPIREVGEKVGYPDQFHFSKTFRKLTGINPTAYRQKPQMEE' A
#
# COMPACT_ATOMS: atom_id res chain seq x y z
N ILE A 1 -3.51 0.31 7.74
CA ILE A 1 -2.79 -0.53 6.77
C ILE A 1 -3.69 -1.56 6.11
N HIS A 2 -4.65 -2.06 6.84
CA HIS A 2 -5.61 -2.99 6.25
C HIS A 2 -6.33 -2.33 5.07
N GLU A 3 -6.77 -1.10 5.24
CA GLU A 3 -7.45 -0.37 4.18
C GLU A 3 -6.49 -0.13 3.02
N ALA A 4 -5.23 0.17 3.30
CA ALA A 4 -4.25 0.39 2.25
C ALA A 4 -4.03 -0.86 1.43
N LYS A 5 -3.96 -2.03 2.07
CA LYS A 5 -3.82 -3.28 1.35
C LYS A 5 -4.99 -3.50 0.41
N HIS A 6 -6.19 -3.21 0.89
CA HIS A 6 -7.39 -3.38 0.09
C HIS A 6 -7.36 -2.49 -1.15
N LEU A 7 -6.97 -1.22 -0.96
CA LEU A 7 -6.91 -0.29 -2.08
C LEU A 7 -5.82 -0.67 -3.08
N LEU A 8 -4.69 -1.16 -2.58
CA LEU A 8 -3.60 -1.56 -3.48
C LEU A 8 -4.00 -2.73 -4.36
N LEU A 9 -4.77 -3.65 -3.83
CA LEU A 9 -5.14 -4.85 -4.56
C LEU A 9 -6.38 -4.69 -5.42
N ASN A 10 -7.27 -3.78 -5.06
CA ASN A 10 -8.56 -3.68 -5.72
C ASN A 10 -8.75 -2.41 -6.55
N THR A 11 -7.74 -1.57 -6.64
CA THR A 11 -7.81 -0.36 -7.45
C THR A 11 -6.52 -0.16 -8.19
N THR A 12 -6.52 0.77 -9.15
CA THR A 12 -5.30 1.15 -9.84
C THR A 12 -4.82 2.52 -9.38
N LEU A 13 -5.27 2.96 -8.23
CA LEU A 13 -4.86 4.27 -7.71
C LEU A 13 -3.34 4.33 -7.54
N PRO A 14 -2.73 5.48 -7.86
CA PRO A 14 -1.31 5.67 -7.59
C PRO A 14 -1.03 5.48 -6.10
N ILE A 15 0.17 5.05 -5.78
CA ILE A 15 0.56 4.82 -4.39
C ILE A 15 0.34 6.08 -3.55
N ARG A 16 0.65 7.25 -4.13
CA ARG A 16 0.45 8.51 -3.43
C ARG A 16 -1.00 8.67 -3.00
N GLU A 17 -1.93 8.34 -3.89
CA GLU A 17 -3.34 8.51 -3.57
C GLU A 17 -3.82 7.48 -2.56
N VAL A 18 -3.30 6.28 -2.62
CA VAL A 18 -3.63 5.29 -1.61
C VAL A 18 -3.22 5.80 -0.24
N GLY A 19 -2.00 6.34 -0.14
CA GLY A 19 -1.53 6.90 1.12
C GLY A 19 -2.43 8.00 1.64
N GLU A 20 -2.86 8.90 0.74
CA GLU A 20 -3.72 10.00 1.15
C GLU A 20 -5.07 9.49 1.67
N LYS A 21 -5.62 8.49 1.03
CA LYS A 21 -6.91 7.97 1.45
C LYS A 21 -6.88 7.30 2.81
N VAL A 22 -5.74 6.82 3.22
CA VAL A 22 -5.62 6.18 4.52
C VAL A 22 -4.96 7.08 5.56
N GLY A 23 -4.82 8.37 5.25
CA GLY A 23 -4.36 9.34 6.24
C GLY A 23 -2.89 9.69 6.21
N TYR A 24 -2.17 9.34 5.15
CA TYR A 24 -0.76 9.64 5.03
C TYR A 24 -0.55 10.59 3.85
N PRO A 25 -0.51 11.89 4.08
CA PRO A 25 -0.33 12.84 2.97
C PRO A 25 1.04 12.75 2.30
N ASP A 26 2.05 12.24 3.02
CA ASP A 26 3.38 12.11 2.48
C ASP A 26 3.57 10.67 2.00
N GLN A 27 3.76 10.53 0.70
CA GLN A 27 3.95 9.23 0.08
C GLN A 27 5.13 8.45 0.67
N PHE A 28 6.21 9.15 1.00
CA PHE A 28 7.37 8.47 1.55
C PHE A 28 7.09 7.95 2.95
N HIS A 29 6.37 8.73 3.73
CA HIS A 29 5.99 8.29 5.06
C HIS A 29 5.06 7.07 4.98
N PHE A 30 4.12 7.12 4.05
CA PHE A 30 3.21 6.00 3.85
C PHE A 30 3.98 4.74 3.46
N SER A 31 4.88 4.84 2.49
CA SER A 31 5.64 3.69 2.02
C SER A 31 6.51 3.10 3.12
N LYS A 32 7.14 3.96 3.91
CA LYS A 32 8.00 3.51 4.98
C LYS A 32 7.19 2.77 6.04
N THR A 33 6.05 3.33 6.41
CA THR A 33 5.19 2.71 7.40
C THR A 33 4.63 1.39 6.89
N PHE A 34 4.21 1.36 5.64
CA PHE A 34 3.67 0.15 5.03
C PHE A 34 4.73 -0.96 5.06
N ARG A 35 5.94 -0.63 4.65
CA ARG A 35 7.01 -1.61 4.65
C ARG A 35 7.34 -2.11 6.04
N LYS A 36 7.30 -1.21 7.02
CA LYS A 36 7.58 -1.60 8.40
C LYS A 36 6.56 -2.59 8.92
N LEU A 37 5.30 -2.41 8.54
CA LEU A 37 4.23 -3.26 9.06
C LEU A 37 4.02 -4.53 8.26
N THR A 38 4.33 -4.53 6.98
CA THR A 38 4.08 -5.68 6.12
C THR A 38 5.33 -6.39 5.65
N GLY A 39 6.48 -5.74 5.77
CA GLY A 39 7.74 -6.30 5.32
C GLY A 39 8.11 -5.97 3.89
N ILE A 40 7.19 -5.41 3.10
CA ILE A 40 7.49 -5.02 1.72
C ILE A 40 6.86 -3.68 1.44
N ASN A 41 7.37 -2.95 0.45
CA ASN A 41 6.82 -1.65 0.15
C ASN A 41 5.51 -1.80 -0.63
N PRO A 42 4.70 -0.75 -0.70
CA PRO A 42 3.37 -0.87 -1.30
C PRO A 42 3.40 -1.16 -2.80
N THR A 43 4.39 -0.69 -3.52
CA THR A 43 4.50 -0.98 -4.94
C THR A 43 4.74 -2.47 -5.17
N ALA A 44 5.66 -3.03 -4.38
CA ALA A 44 5.94 -4.45 -4.48
C ALA A 44 4.74 -5.28 -4.05
N TYR A 45 4.04 -4.83 -3.04
CA TYR A 45 2.85 -5.53 -2.57
C TYR A 45 1.80 -5.61 -3.67
N ARG A 46 1.58 -4.52 -4.38
CA ARG A 46 0.60 -4.48 -5.46
C ARG A 46 1.01 -5.40 -6.61
N GLN A 47 2.30 -5.47 -6.91
CA GLN A 47 2.77 -6.27 -8.03
C GLN A 47 2.93 -7.73 -7.69
N LYS A 48 2.95 -8.06 -6.42
CA LYS A 48 3.14 -9.43 -6.00
C LYS A 48 1.93 -10.28 -6.37
N PRO A 49 2.12 -11.46 -6.94
CA PRO A 49 0.98 -12.32 -7.25
C PRO A 49 0.21 -12.67 -5.98
N GLN A 50 -1.11 -12.71 -6.07
CA GLN A 50 -1.91 -13.04 -4.92
C GLN A 50 -2.05 -14.52 -4.84
N MET A 51 -1.32 -15.09 -3.95
CA MET A 51 -1.44 -16.51 -3.75
C MET A 51 -2.44 -16.68 -2.70
N GLU A 52 -3.42 -16.64 -2.71
CA GLU A 52 -4.33 -16.67 -1.69
C GLU A 52 -4.22 -17.58 -0.83
N GLU A 53 -4.02 -17.57 -0.17
CA GLU A 53 -3.83 -18.64 0.54
C GLU A 53 -4.68 -18.81 1.03
#